data_d88341cb1eac2ce8483f3be554119369
#
_entry.id   d88341cb1eac2ce8483f3be554119369
#
_cell.length_a   1.000
_cell.length_b   1.000
_cell.length_c   1.000
_cell.angle_alpha   90.00
_cell.angle_beta   90.00
_cell.angle_gamma   90.00
#
_symmetry.space_group_name_H-M   'P 1'
#
loop_
_entity.id
_entity.type
_entity.pdbx_description
1 polymer ?
#
loop_
_entity_poly.entity_id
_entity_poly.type
_entity_poly.pdbx_seq_one_letter_code
_entity_poly.pdbx_strand_id
1 'polypeptide(L)'
;MLEGVVRFPQEFAARYRAKGYWEDRSLRDTFAEISARYSDRVAIIDRDREVTYAELDERATRLALNLLDEGLRPLDRVVVQLPNVVEFAYFYFALQKIGCIPIMALPTHRYREISQFVELSGAAACVAPDRARDFDYTKLIRRIRNAHTNLRLGIILGAAPKGFLSLTELIERKSVRSADELKSITIDPEDPALFQLSGGTTGVPKLIPRTHNDYVYNSKMAASVTSVGPDKILLDVLPLAHNLPLACPGLQGFFIHGGKVVLANTTRGEDIFPLIERHRITHVAVVPALLIRWINDPLIKKFDLSSLQVIQSGGQRLQPEIRRRTKELIPSVTVQENFGMAEGMLMFVRLDDAEAVRMETVGRPISPDDEVRLVDDDDNEVAPGEVGEFLARGPYTLRGYYGAPEYNARAFTTDGFYRSGDLMRQHPSGNYMVEGRKKDLINRGGEKISAEEVENLILTHPAVQNVACVPIPDAVLGERMCACVILRKGRSLALPDLVAFLAEQEIAKHKLPERLEIMDDFLLSPFGKVSKKDLTDRIANKLKEEGKL
;
A
#
# COMPACT_ATOMS: atom_id res chain seq x y z
N MET A 1 24.00 -8.60 9.67
CA MET A 1 22.95 -8.49 8.62
C MET A 1 22.31 -9.84 8.38
N LEU A 2 21.00 -9.88 8.15
CA LEU A 2 20.23 -11.09 7.87
C LEU A 2 20.68 -11.72 6.54
N GLU A 3 20.99 -13.03 6.56
CA GLU A 3 21.31 -13.80 5.35
C GLU A 3 20.12 -13.84 4.38
N GLY A 4 20.39 -13.78 3.07
CA GLY A 4 19.36 -13.75 2.02
C GLY A 4 18.89 -12.34 1.64
N VAL A 5 19.34 -11.30 2.31
CA VAL A 5 19.09 -9.89 1.96
C VAL A 5 20.14 -9.40 0.96
N VAL A 6 19.69 -8.78 -0.13
CA VAL A 6 20.60 -8.14 -1.10
C VAL A 6 20.95 -6.74 -0.60
N ARG A 7 22.25 -6.49 -0.39
CA ARG A 7 22.74 -5.19 0.10
C ARG A 7 22.74 -4.13 -0.99
N PHE A 8 22.62 -2.88 -0.56
CA PHE A 8 22.99 -1.77 -1.43
C PHE A 8 24.48 -1.82 -1.75
N PRO A 9 24.89 -1.61 -3.02
CA PRO A 9 26.31 -1.47 -3.36
C PRO A 9 26.94 -0.34 -2.54
N GLN A 10 28.19 -0.53 -2.12
CA GLN A 10 28.88 0.39 -1.20
C GLN A 10 28.95 1.83 -1.74
N GLU A 11 29.12 2.00 -3.05
CA GLU A 11 29.15 3.31 -3.71
C GLU A 11 27.84 4.09 -3.52
N PHE A 12 26.68 3.42 -3.66
CA PHE A 12 25.36 4.04 -3.45
C PHE A 12 25.14 4.35 -1.97
N ALA A 13 25.44 3.41 -1.09
CA ALA A 13 25.33 3.61 0.36
C ALA A 13 26.17 4.81 0.83
N ALA A 14 27.43 4.90 0.38
CA ALA A 14 28.31 6.03 0.67
C ALA A 14 27.76 7.36 0.13
N ARG A 15 27.21 7.36 -1.10
CA ARG A 15 26.58 8.54 -1.72
C ARG A 15 25.38 9.01 -0.90
N TYR A 16 24.51 8.10 -0.48
CA TYR A 16 23.30 8.45 0.27
C TYR A 16 23.61 8.96 1.68
N ARG A 17 24.65 8.45 2.32
CA ARG A 17 25.20 8.98 3.59
C ARG A 17 25.78 10.37 3.42
N ALA A 18 26.63 10.55 2.41
CA ALA A 18 27.27 11.85 2.13
C ALA A 18 26.23 12.97 1.86
N LYS A 19 25.07 12.60 1.31
CA LYS A 19 23.94 13.52 1.06
C LYS A 19 23.00 13.70 2.26
N GLY A 20 23.24 12.98 3.34
CA GLY A 20 22.39 13.01 4.54
C GLY A 20 21.03 12.32 4.37
N TYR A 21 20.85 11.51 3.35
CA TYR A 21 19.62 10.74 3.16
C TYR A 21 19.56 9.57 4.15
N TRP A 22 20.65 8.89 4.33
CA TRP A 22 20.85 7.84 5.30
C TRP A 22 21.60 8.40 6.51
N GLU A 23 20.90 8.45 7.65
CA GLU A 23 21.43 8.99 8.89
C GLU A 23 22.09 7.93 9.76
N ASP A 24 22.15 6.68 9.27
CA ASP A 24 22.64 5.50 10.01
C ASP A 24 21.98 5.35 11.38
N ARG A 25 20.67 5.58 11.41
CA ARG A 25 19.83 5.46 12.60
C ARG A 25 18.76 4.41 12.39
N SER A 26 18.56 3.59 13.42
CA SER A 26 17.48 2.62 13.41
C SER A 26 16.11 3.29 13.56
N LEU A 27 15.02 2.61 13.15
CA LEU A 27 13.66 3.04 13.47
C LEU A 27 13.42 3.16 14.99
N ARG A 28 14.08 2.30 15.80
CA ARG A 28 14.08 2.43 17.26
C ARG A 28 14.56 3.80 17.69
N ASP A 29 15.74 4.20 17.22
CA ASP A 29 16.40 5.44 17.66
C ASP A 29 15.65 6.67 17.14
N THR A 30 15.13 6.59 15.92
CA THR A 30 14.26 7.61 15.33
C THR A 30 12.97 7.77 16.15
N PHE A 31 12.31 6.67 16.51
CA PHE A 31 11.08 6.72 17.29
C PHE A 31 11.32 7.23 18.73
N ALA A 32 12.43 6.83 19.35
CA ALA A 32 12.81 7.32 20.69
C ALA A 32 13.01 8.85 20.71
N GLU A 33 13.67 9.42 19.69
CA GLU A 33 13.80 10.88 19.55
C GLU A 33 12.44 11.56 19.37
N ILE A 34 11.59 11.02 18.49
CA ILE A 34 10.23 11.55 18.24
C ILE A 34 9.42 11.55 19.53
N SER A 35 9.41 10.45 20.27
CA SER A 35 8.66 10.29 21.51
C SER A 35 9.14 11.22 22.60
N ALA A 36 10.44 11.47 22.69
CA ALA A 36 10.99 12.44 23.63
C ALA A 36 10.64 13.89 23.23
N ARG A 37 10.68 14.21 21.92
CA ARG A 37 10.40 15.56 21.42
C ARG A 37 8.93 15.96 21.56
N TYR A 38 8.00 15.02 21.41
CA TYR A 38 6.56 15.26 21.36
C TYR A 38 5.81 14.55 22.50
N SER A 39 6.48 14.26 23.62
CA SER A 39 6.04 13.38 24.71
C SER A 39 4.58 13.54 25.11
N ASP A 40 4.15 14.77 25.35
CA ASP A 40 2.83 15.10 25.90
C ASP A 40 1.73 15.24 24.81
N ARG A 41 2.11 15.15 23.53
CA ARG A 41 1.14 15.24 22.44
C ARG A 41 0.46 13.90 22.23
N VAL A 42 -0.81 13.95 21.84
CA VAL A 42 -1.55 12.75 21.41
C VAL A 42 -0.98 12.28 20.07
N ALA A 43 -0.45 11.06 20.06
CA ALA A 43 0.08 10.38 18.87
C ALA A 43 -1.03 9.62 18.12
N ILE A 44 -1.85 8.87 18.87
CA ILE A 44 -2.90 8.00 18.30
C ILE A 44 -4.23 8.23 19.03
N ILE A 45 -5.30 8.23 18.22
CA ILE A 45 -6.68 8.05 18.68
C ILE A 45 -7.20 6.73 18.11
N ASP A 46 -7.63 5.81 18.99
CA ASP A 46 -8.30 4.57 18.63
C ASP A 46 -9.63 4.50 19.38
N ARG A 47 -10.73 4.76 18.68
CA ARG A 47 -12.08 4.93 19.25
C ARG A 47 -12.07 6.09 20.29
N ASP A 48 -12.31 5.77 21.58
CA ASP A 48 -12.32 6.74 22.67
C ASP A 48 -10.98 6.76 23.45
N ARG A 49 -9.97 6.03 23.00
CA ARG A 49 -8.63 6.02 23.62
C ARG A 49 -7.75 7.04 22.93
N GLU A 50 -7.26 8.00 23.69
CA GLU A 50 -6.18 8.90 23.28
C GLU A 50 -4.87 8.39 23.90
N VAL A 51 -3.83 8.26 23.08
CA VAL A 51 -2.52 7.77 23.50
C VAL A 51 -1.48 8.79 23.12
N THR A 52 -0.73 9.28 24.11
CA THR A 52 0.38 10.21 23.90
C THR A 52 1.60 9.51 23.32
N TYR A 53 2.57 10.28 22.78
CA TYR A 53 3.84 9.74 22.33
C TYR A 53 4.61 9.07 23.46
N ALA A 54 4.57 9.65 24.69
CA ALA A 54 5.20 9.06 25.86
C ALA A 54 4.56 7.72 26.24
N GLU A 55 3.23 7.63 26.29
CA GLU A 55 2.52 6.39 26.59
C GLU A 55 2.74 5.32 25.51
N LEU A 56 2.78 5.73 24.23
CA LEU A 56 3.08 4.82 23.13
C LEU A 56 4.49 4.21 23.29
N ASP A 57 5.49 5.04 23.63
CA ASP A 57 6.86 4.59 23.86
C ASP A 57 6.98 3.69 25.08
N GLU A 58 6.32 4.06 26.21
CA GLU A 58 6.30 3.25 27.42
C GLU A 58 5.72 1.87 27.20
N ARG A 59 4.54 1.79 26.56
CA ARG A 59 3.87 0.50 26.29
C ARG A 59 4.65 -0.35 25.29
N ALA A 60 5.21 0.27 24.24
CA ALA A 60 6.09 -0.41 23.30
C ALA A 60 7.37 -0.92 23.98
N THR A 61 7.95 -0.16 24.91
CA THR A 61 9.12 -0.56 25.69
C THR A 61 8.81 -1.77 26.57
N ARG A 62 7.71 -1.70 27.32
CA ARG A 62 7.26 -2.81 28.20
C ARG A 62 7.01 -4.09 27.40
N LEU A 63 6.30 -3.96 26.28
CA LEU A 63 6.03 -5.07 25.38
C LEU A 63 7.34 -5.65 24.81
N ALA A 64 8.29 -4.82 24.39
CA ALA A 64 9.59 -5.23 23.88
C ALA A 64 10.35 -6.11 24.88
N LEU A 65 10.39 -5.70 26.17
CA LEU A 65 11.04 -6.46 27.23
C LEU A 65 10.35 -7.80 27.47
N ASN A 66 9.02 -7.83 27.47
CA ASN A 66 8.25 -9.06 27.62
C ASN A 66 8.42 -10.01 26.43
N LEU A 67 8.56 -9.49 25.20
CA LEU A 67 8.87 -10.32 24.02
C LEU A 67 10.27 -10.95 24.09
N LEU A 68 11.26 -10.25 24.68
CA LEU A 68 12.57 -10.84 24.99
C LEU A 68 12.47 -11.96 26.03
N ASP A 69 11.60 -11.81 27.06
CA ASP A 69 11.33 -12.86 28.05
C ASP A 69 10.69 -14.10 27.40
N GLU A 70 9.80 -13.91 26.42
CA GLU A 70 9.20 -15.00 25.66
C GLU A 70 10.17 -15.62 24.61
N GLY A 71 11.41 -15.14 24.53
CA GLY A 71 12.48 -15.74 23.77
C GLY A 71 12.66 -15.19 22.35
N LEU A 72 12.03 -14.07 21.97
CA LEU A 72 12.39 -13.37 20.74
C LEU A 72 13.79 -12.76 20.84
N ARG A 73 14.48 -12.68 19.72
CA ARG A 73 15.86 -12.18 19.61
C ARG A 73 15.97 -11.24 18.39
N PRO A 74 16.98 -10.35 18.36
CA PRO A 74 17.26 -9.54 17.18
C PRO A 74 17.30 -10.40 15.90
N LEU A 75 16.78 -9.85 14.80
CA LEU A 75 16.62 -10.48 13.51
C LEU A 75 15.61 -11.65 13.46
N ASP A 76 14.93 -12.02 14.55
CA ASP A 76 13.77 -12.90 14.44
C ASP A 76 12.68 -12.24 13.59
N ARG A 77 12.10 -13.01 12.67
CA ARG A 77 10.97 -12.56 11.84
C ARG A 77 9.67 -12.87 12.55
N VAL A 78 8.76 -11.91 12.51
CA VAL A 78 7.45 -12.01 13.18
C VAL A 78 6.34 -11.64 12.20
N VAL A 79 5.43 -12.57 11.92
CA VAL A 79 4.25 -12.27 11.10
C VAL A 79 3.29 -11.40 11.90
N VAL A 80 3.02 -10.18 11.41
CA VAL A 80 2.10 -9.22 12.03
C VAL A 80 0.84 -9.13 11.20
N GLN A 81 -0.25 -9.71 11.71
CA GLN A 81 -1.57 -9.75 11.07
C GLN A 81 -2.63 -9.08 11.96
N LEU A 82 -2.39 -7.83 12.33
CA LEU A 82 -3.28 -7.08 13.20
C LEU A 82 -4.17 -6.09 12.39
N PRO A 83 -5.39 -5.79 12.88
CA PRO A 83 -6.21 -4.71 12.34
C PRO A 83 -5.65 -3.33 12.74
N ASN A 84 -6.31 -2.25 12.25
CA ASN A 84 -5.98 -0.87 12.61
C ASN A 84 -6.45 -0.57 14.04
N VAL A 85 -5.64 -0.93 15.01
CA VAL A 85 -5.83 -0.69 16.44
C VAL A 85 -4.52 -0.20 17.06
N VAL A 86 -4.59 0.45 18.19
CA VAL A 86 -3.38 0.99 18.84
C VAL A 86 -2.38 -0.10 19.22
N GLU A 87 -2.84 -1.32 19.51
CA GLU A 87 -1.99 -2.48 19.78
C GLU A 87 -1.08 -2.85 18.60
N PHE A 88 -1.49 -2.52 17.36
CA PHE A 88 -0.60 -2.64 16.20
C PHE A 88 0.63 -1.74 16.37
N ALA A 89 0.44 -0.48 16.77
CA ALA A 89 1.55 0.45 16.96
C ALA A 89 2.45 0.02 18.12
N TYR A 90 1.86 -0.40 19.26
CA TYR A 90 2.65 -0.94 20.38
C TYR A 90 3.52 -2.11 19.93
N PHE A 91 2.94 -3.05 19.19
CA PHE A 91 3.64 -4.25 18.75
C PHE A 91 4.71 -3.93 17.67
N TYR A 92 4.37 -3.08 16.72
CA TYR A 92 5.30 -2.63 15.68
C TYR A 92 6.55 -1.98 16.28
N PHE A 93 6.37 -0.99 17.17
CA PHE A 93 7.50 -0.31 17.81
C PHE A 93 8.22 -1.20 18.82
N ALA A 94 7.55 -2.12 19.48
CA ALA A 94 8.21 -3.11 20.34
C ALA A 94 9.18 -3.99 19.54
N LEU A 95 8.78 -4.46 18.36
CA LEU A 95 9.67 -5.22 17.46
C LEU A 95 10.87 -4.38 17.01
N GLN A 96 10.64 -3.09 16.65
CA GLN A 96 11.74 -2.19 16.31
C GLN A 96 12.71 -1.99 17.47
N LYS A 97 12.21 -1.93 18.73
CA LYS A 97 13.05 -1.76 19.93
C LYS A 97 13.99 -2.94 20.19
N ILE A 98 13.62 -4.15 19.80
CA ILE A 98 14.44 -5.36 19.98
C ILE A 98 15.14 -5.82 18.68
N GLY A 99 15.00 -5.08 17.59
CA GLY A 99 15.59 -5.42 16.30
C GLY A 99 14.98 -6.67 15.64
N CYS A 100 13.73 -7.02 15.95
CA CYS A 100 12.97 -8.03 15.25
C CYS A 100 12.35 -7.46 13.97
N ILE A 101 12.14 -8.32 12.97
CA ILE A 101 11.69 -7.94 11.63
C ILE A 101 10.21 -8.33 11.46
N PRO A 102 9.26 -7.38 11.53
CA PRO A 102 7.86 -7.66 11.23
C PRO A 102 7.66 -7.98 9.73
N ILE A 103 6.86 -9.01 9.46
CA ILE A 103 6.33 -9.33 8.14
C ILE A 103 4.90 -8.79 8.11
N MET A 104 4.66 -7.80 7.25
CA MET A 104 3.45 -6.98 7.27
C MET A 104 2.28 -7.68 6.58
N ALA A 105 1.65 -8.65 7.29
CA ALA A 105 0.56 -9.45 6.75
C ALA A 105 -0.78 -8.74 6.85
N LEU A 106 -1.56 -8.76 5.76
CA LEU A 106 -2.89 -8.17 5.74
C LEU A 106 -3.90 -9.01 6.54
N PRO A 107 -4.90 -8.38 7.18
CA PRO A 107 -5.98 -9.09 7.86
C PRO A 107 -6.76 -10.07 6.97
N THR A 108 -6.72 -9.88 5.67
CA THR A 108 -7.39 -10.74 4.67
C THR A 108 -6.62 -12.00 4.30
N HIS A 109 -5.32 -12.08 4.60
CA HIS A 109 -4.51 -13.26 4.32
C HIS A 109 -5.01 -14.47 5.12
N ARG A 110 -4.87 -15.66 4.54
CA ARG A 110 -5.34 -16.91 5.11
C ARG A 110 -4.21 -17.93 5.21
N TYR A 111 -4.54 -19.20 5.38
CA TYR A 111 -3.55 -20.25 5.62
C TYR A 111 -2.47 -20.33 4.55
N ARG A 112 -2.84 -20.24 3.28
CA ARG A 112 -1.88 -20.38 2.18
C ARG A 112 -0.81 -19.30 2.23
N GLU A 113 -1.23 -18.04 2.37
CA GLU A 113 -0.31 -16.91 2.37
C GLU A 113 0.53 -16.91 3.66
N ILE A 114 -0.09 -17.03 4.84
CA ILE A 114 0.63 -16.96 6.11
C ILE A 114 1.60 -18.12 6.28
N SER A 115 1.18 -19.36 5.92
CA SER A 115 2.06 -20.54 5.94
C SER A 115 3.30 -20.31 5.10
N GLN A 116 3.13 -19.73 3.93
CA GLN A 116 4.22 -19.42 3.01
C GLN A 116 5.14 -18.30 3.53
N PHE A 117 4.59 -17.24 4.15
CA PHE A 117 5.42 -16.20 4.77
C PHE A 117 6.28 -16.80 5.88
N VAL A 118 5.71 -17.71 6.67
CA VAL A 118 6.46 -18.42 7.72
C VAL A 118 7.56 -19.29 7.13
N GLU A 119 7.27 -20.03 6.04
CA GLU A 119 8.23 -20.87 5.35
C GLU A 119 9.39 -20.06 4.76
N LEU A 120 9.07 -19.05 3.94
CA LEU A 120 10.08 -18.23 3.26
C LEU A 120 10.96 -17.43 4.22
N SER A 121 10.40 -16.95 5.32
CA SER A 121 11.14 -16.10 6.26
C SER A 121 11.76 -16.87 7.40
N GLY A 122 11.32 -18.09 7.69
CA GLY A 122 11.65 -18.78 8.93
C GLY A 122 11.11 -18.06 10.17
N ALA A 123 9.91 -17.46 10.11
CA ALA A 123 9.35 -16.65 11.19
C ALA A 123 9.25 -17.42 12.50
N ALA A 124 9.68 -16.76 13.60
CA ALA A 124 9.68 -17.32 14.95
C ALA A 124 8.33 -17.12 15.68
N ALA A 125 7.58 -16.08 15.31
CA ALA A 125 6.32 -15.72 15.93
C ALA A 125 5.28 -15.25 14.91
N CYS A 126 4.01 -15.34 15.30
CA CYS A 126 2.89 -14.76 14.58
C CYS A 126 1.95 -14.09 15.58
N VAL A 127 1.54 -12.83 15.31
CA VAL A 127 0.52 -12.11 16.07
C VAL A 127 -0.70 -11.86 15.20
N ALA A 128 -1.91 -12.11 15.76
CA ALA A 128 -3.18 -11.85 15.11
C ALA A 128 -4.29 -11.59 16.15
N PRO A 129 -5.47 -11.06 15.75
CA PRO A 129 -6.63 -11.08 16.64
C PRO A 129 -7.10 -12.52 16.89
N ASP A 130 -7.93 -12.71 17.90
CA ASP A 130 -8.60 -14.00 18.13
C ASP A 130 -9.60 -14.29 17.00
N ARG A 131 -10.43 -13.29 16.69
CA ARG A 131 -11.45 -13.34 15.63
C ARG A 131 -11.59 -12.00 14.93
N ALA A 132 -11.95 -12.05 13.65
CA ALA A 132 -12.47 -10.90 12.93
C ALA A 132 -13.59 -11.38 12.00
N ARG A 133 -14.78 -10.80 12.14
CA ARG A 133 -16.02 -11.29 11.51
C ARG A 133 -16.20 -12.79 11.86
N ASP A 134 -16.38 -13.65 10.87
CA ASP A 134 -16.59 -15.09 11.05
C ASP A 134 -15.29 -15.92 11.04
N PHE A 135 -14.12 -15.28 10.97
CA PHE A 135 -12.84 -15.96 10.85
C PHE A 135 -12.10 -16.08 12.18
N ASP A 136 -11.67 -17.31 12.50
CA ASP A 136 -10.94 -17.69 13.71
C ASP A 136 -9.43 -17.78 13.42
N TYR A 137 -8.66 -16.76 13.81
CA TYR A 137 -7.21 -16.73 13.59
C TYR A 137 -6.45 -17.66 14.55
N THR A 138 -7.02 -18.03 15.69
CA THR A 138 -6.37 -18.96 16.61
C THR A 138 -6.23 -20.35 15.99
N LYS A 139 -7.27 -20.79 15.25
CA LYS A 139 -7.23 -22.04 14.46
C LYS A 139 -6.22 -21.95 13.33
N LEU A 140 -6.15 -20.80 12.65
CA LEU A 140 -5.17 -20.55 11.59
C LEU A 140 -3.75 -20.71 12.11
N ILE A 141 -3.38 -19.96 13.17
CA ILE A 141 -2.02 -19.98 13.72
C ILE A 141 -1.68 -21.37 14.29
N ARG A 142 -2.62 -22.04 14.97
CA ARG A 142 -2.40 -23.40 15.45
C ARG A 142 -2.06 -24.36 14.31
N ARG A 143 -2.81 -24.29 13.21
CA ARG A 143 -2.55 -25.11 12.02
C ARG A 143 -1.18 -24.85 11.42
N ILE A 144 -0.76 -23.56 11.35
CA ILE A 144 0.54 -23.16 10.83
C ILE A 144 1.67 -23.64 11.75
N ARG A 145 1.54 -23.47 13.08
CA ARG A 145 2.52 -23.97 14.05
C ARG A 145 2.72 -25.47 13.98
N ASN A 146 1.66 -26.23 13.68
CA ASN A 146 1.77 -27.69 13.50
C ASN A 146 2.51 -28.06 12.20
N ALA A 147 2.48 -27.19 11.18
CA ALA A 147 3.17 -27.40 9.92
C ALA A 147 4.62 -26.88 9.91
N HIS A 148 4.92 -25.86 10.74
CA HIS A 148 6.22 -25.17 10.75
C HIS A 148 6.77 -25.09 12.18
N THR A 149 7.75 -25.94 12.49
CA THR A 149 8.35 -26.05 13.84
C THR A 149 9.15 -24.82 14.28
N ASN A 150 9.61 -24.01 13.33
CA ASN A 150 10.27 -22.72 13.62
C ASN A 150 9.32 -21.67 14.19
N LEU A 151 8.00 -21.76 13.94
CA LEU A 151 6.99 -20.83 14.49
C LEU A 151 6.70 -21.18 15.95
N ARG A 152 7.56 -20.69 16.85
CA ARG A 152 7.54 -21.01 18.29
C ARG A 152 6.38 -20.32 19.03
N LEU A 153 6.10 -19.06 18.70
CA LEU A 153 5.15 -18.23 19.42
C LEU A 153 3.92 -17.90 18.60
N GLY A 154 2.75 -18.10 19.17
CA GLY A 154 1.48 -17.54 18.69
C GLY A 154 0.98 -16.51 19.70
N ILE A 155 0.79 -15.27 19.28
CA ILE A 155 0.38 -14.13 20.12
C ILE A 155 -1.00 -13.69 19.67
N ILE A 156 -1.94 -13.52 20.58
CA ILE A 156 -3.34 -13.22 20.26
C ILE A 156 -3.78 -11.93 20.91
N LEU A 157 -4.32 -11.03 20.11
CA LEU A 157 -5.10 -9.88 20.56
C LEU A 157 -6.55 -10.32 20.76
N GLY A 158 -7.05 -10.21 21.98
CA GLY A 158 -8.36 -10.72 22.41
C GLY A 158 -8.24 -11.96 23.26
N ALA A 159 -9.18 -12.92 23.12
CA ALA A 159 -9.20 -14.14 23.92
C ALA A 159 -8.11 -15.12 23.47
N ALA A 160 -7.01 -15.19 24.22
CA ALA A 160 -5.91 -16.10 23.95
C ALA A 160 -6.19 -17.51 24.52
N PRO A 161 -6.38 -18.55 23.70
CA PRO A 161 -6.59 -19.90 24.18
C PRO A 161 -5.29 -20.53 24.71
N LYS A 162 -5.40 -21.64 25.46
CA LYS A 162 -4.23 -22.38 25.99
C LYS A 162 -3.19 -22.66 24.89
N GLY A 163 -1.94 -22.35 25.19
CA GLY A 163 -0.81 -22.51 24.26
C GLY A 163 -0.54 -21.29 23.36
N PHE A 164 -1.25 -20.20 23.60
CA PHE A 164 -0.99 -18.88 23.01
C PHE A 164 -0.66 -17.86 24.09
N LEU A 165 0.07 -16.82 23.72
CA LEU A 165 0.32 -15.64 24.55
C LEU A 165 -0.78 -14.60 24.30
N SER A 166 -1.20 -13.93 25.37
CA SER A 166 -2.11 -12.78 25.26
C SER A 166 -1.32 -11.51 24.96
N LEU A 167 -1.61 -10.84 23.84
CA LEU A 167 -0.97 -9.56 23.52
C LEU A 167 -1.29 -8.50 24.59
N THR A 168 -2.52 -8.45 25.08
CA THR A 168 -2.94 -7.51 26.12
C THR A 168 -2.14 -7.74 27.41
N GLU A 169 -1.98 -9.00 27.85
CA GLU A 169 -1.16 -9.31 29.03
C GLU A 169 0.31 -8.94 28.83
N LEU A 170 0.88 -9.18 27.64
CA LEU A 170 2.25 -8.79 27.32
C LEU A 170 2.46 -7.27 27.35
N ILE A 171 1.45 -6.48 26.96
CA ILE A 171 1.51 -5.00 27.02
C ILE A 171 1.44 -4.52 28.48
N GLU A 172 0.61 -5.14 29.33
CA GLU A 172 0.32 -4.67 30.68
C GLU A 172 1.29 -5.26 31.74
N ARG A 173 1.82 -6.46 31.51
CA ARG A 173 2.72 -7.16 32.44
C ARG A 173 3.98 -6.33 32.68
N LYS A 174 4.31 -6.07 33.96
CA LYS A 174 5.61 -5.50 34.33
C LYS A 174 6.71 -6.50 34.00
N SER A 175 7.67 -6.08 33.20
CA SER A 175 8.88 -6.88 32.98
C SER A 175 9.82 -6.81 34.18
N VAL A 176 10.56 -7.88 34.40
CA VAL A 176 11.67 -7.92 35.37
C VAL A 176 12.97 -7.31 34.81
N ARG A 177 13.01 -7.10 33.46
CA ARG A 177 14.13 -6.52 32.73
C ARG A 177 14.13 -5.00 32.87
N SER A 178 15.33 -4.43 32.80
CA SER A 178 15.51 -2.98 32.70
C SER A 178 15.34 -2.51 31.25
N ALA A 179 14.75 -1.33 31.06
CA ALA A 179 14.70 -0.66 29.75
C ALA A 179 16.11 -0.39 29.16
N ASP A 180 17.15 -0.30 30.02
CA ASP A 180 18.53 -0.13 29.56
C ASP A 180 19.06 -1.34 28.79
N GLU A 181 18.49 -2.53 28.98
CA GLU A 181 18.84 -3.71 28.20
C GLU A 181 18.54 -3.52 26.70
N LEU A 182 17.49 -2.76 26.36
CA LEU A 182 17.18 -2.45 24.97
C LEU A 182 18.27 -1.59 24.29
N LYS A 183 18.94 -0.73 25.08
CA LYS A 183 20.05 0.11 24.58
C LYS A 183 21.30 -0.71 24.24
N SER A 184 21.46 -1.86 24.90
CA SER A 184 22.59 -2.77 24.64
C SER A 184 22.43 -3.60 23.36
N ILE A 185 21.22 -3.66 22.80
CA ILE A 185 20.93 -4.35 21.54
C ILE A 185 21.45 -3.50 20.39
N THR A 186 22.43 -4.02 19.66
CA THR A 186 22.91 -3.39 18.41
C THR A 186 21.94 -3.68 17.27
N ILE A 187 21.48 -2.64 16.59
CA ILE A 187 20.65 -2.73 15.39
C ILE A 187 21.44 -2.04 14.26
N ASP A 188 21.77 -2.81 13.22
CA ASP A 188 22.43 -2.27 12.02
C ASP A 188 21.37 -1.53 11.17
N PRO A 189 21.56 -0.23 10.86
CA PRO A 189 20.64 0.53 10.02
C PRO A 189 20.45 0.00 8.59
N GLU A 190 21.36 -0.85 8.13
CA GLU A 190 21.25 -1.56 6.84
C GLU A 190 20.53 -2.92 6.96
N ASP A 191 20.24 -3.40 8.17
CA ASP A 191 19.36 -4.57 8.33
C ASP A 191 17.90 -4.22 7.98
N PRO A 192 17.11 -5.21 7.57
CA PRO A 192 15.69 -4.99 7.34
C PRO A 192 14.98 -4.54 8.63
N ALA A 193 14.35 -3.38 8.59
CA ALA A 193 13.43 -2.92 9.63
C ALA A 193 12.10 -3.68 9.56
N LEU A 194 11.71 -4.11 8.37
CA LEU A 194 10.50 -4.90 8.13
C LEU A 194 10.55 -5.57 6.74
N PHE A 195 9.67 -6.53 6.54
CA PHE A 195 9.30 -7.05 5.23
C PHE A 195 7.92 -6.55 4.83
N GLN A 196 7.84 -5.79 3.74
CA GLN A 196 6.61 -5.59 2.99
C GLN A 196 6.35 -6.80 2.09
N LEU A 197 5.14 -6.89 1.54
CA LEU A 197 4.72 -8.00 0.69
C LEU A 197 4.40 -7.50 -0.72
N SER A 198 4.94 -8.16 -1.73
CA SER A 198 4.59 -7.84 -3.11
C SER A 198 3.13 -8.22 -3.41
N GLY A 199 2.47 -7.46 -4.26
CA GLY A 199 1.11 -7.76 -4.71
C GLY A 199 1.07 -8.94 -5.69
N GLY A 200 1.29 -10.16 -5.21
CA GLY A 200 1.45 -11.40 -5.98
C GLY A 200 0.39 -11.68 -7.04
N THR A 201 0.49 -11.00 -8.19
CA THR A 201 -0.39 -11.23 -9.35
C THR A 201 -0.03 -12.48 -10.15
N THR A 202 1.17 -13.03 -9.92
CA THR A 202 1.71 -14.21 -10.64
C THR A 202 1.93 -15.42 -9.73
N GLY A 203 1.38 -15.41 -8.50
CA GLY A 203 1.54 -16.51 -7.54
C GLY A 203 1.80 -15.98 -6.13
N VAL A 204 2.84 -16.52 -5.51
CA VAL A 204 3.23 -16.29 -4.14
C VAL A 204 3.75 -14.87 -3.93
N PRO A 205 3.22 -14.10 -2.95
CA PRO A 205 3.83 -12.82 -2.56
C PRO A 205 5.28 -13.01 -2.13
N LYS A 206 6.16 -12.11 -2.57
CA LYS A 206 7.56 -12.08 -2.19
C LYS A 206 7.78 -11.16 -1.01
N LEU A 207 8.81 -11.44 -0.22
CA LEU A 207 9.23 -10.60 0.89
C LEU A 207 10.11 -9.47 0.37
N ILE A 208 9.68 -8.24 0.61
CA ILE A 208 10.36 -7.00 0.21
C ILE A 208 11.10 -6.46 1.43
N PRO A 209 12.44 -6.60 1.52
CA PRO A 209 13.20 -6.05 2.62
C PRO A 209 13.24 -4.53 2.52
N ARG A 210 12.88 -3.86 3.62
CA ARG A 210 13.01 -2.42 3.78
C ARG A 210 13.95 -2.17 4.95
N THR A 211 15.09 -1.55 4.69
CA THR A 211 16.09 -1.28 5.73
C THR A 211 15.65 -0.12 6.63
N HIS A 212 16.28 0.02 7.81
CA HIS A 212 15.99 1.16 8.68
C HIS A 212 16.31 2.48 7.98
N ASN A 213 17.47 2.58 7.33
CA ASN A 213 17.88 3.79 6.60
C ASN A 213 16.90 4.16 5.50
N ASP A 214 16.55 3.22 4.62
CA ASP A 214 15.68 3.50 3.48
C ASP A 214 14.26 3.86 3.93
N TYR A 215 13.74 3.18 4.94
CA TYR A 215 12.35 3.33 5.35
C TYR A 215 12.10 4.62 6.18
N VAL A 216 13.07 5.04 6.98
CA VAL A 216 13.05 6.35 7.62
C VAL A 216 13.10 7.46 6.57
N TYR A 217 14.03 7.36 5.61
CA TYR A 217 14.16 8.34 4.53
C TYR A 217 12.90 8.42 3.66
N ASN A 218 12.35 7.27 3.25
CA ASN A 218 11.08 7.19 2.54
C ASN A 218 9.96 7.98 3.25
N SER A 219 9.80 7.77 4.57
CA SER A 219 8.75 8.43 5.36
C SER A 219 8.97 9.94 5.47
N LYS A 220 10.21 10.39 5.67
CA LYS A 220 10.59 11.81 5.69
C LYS A 220 10.28 12.49 4.37
N MET A 221 10.68 11.88 3.25
CA MET A 221 10.47 12.46 1.93
C MET A 221 8.98 12.49 1.55
N ALA A 222 8.23 11.43 1.83
CA ALA A 222 6.79 11.42 1.60
C ALA A 222 6.06 12.49 2.42
N ALA A 223 6.44 12.68 3.68
CA ALA A 223 5.86 13.71 4.54
C ALA A 223 6.17 15.13 4.04
N SER A 224 7.38 15.38 3.53
CA SER A 224 7.80 16.70 3.04
C SER A 224 6.96 17.19 1.85
N VAL A 225 6.48 16.27 1.00
CA VAL A 225 5.67 16.59 -0.19
C VAL A 225 4.16 16.52 0.06
N THR A 226 3.75 16.20 1.30
CA THR A 226 2.33 16.06 1.70
C THR A 226 1.92 17.12 2.73
N SER A 227 2.78 18.09 3.03
CA SER A 227 2.54 19.16 4.03
C SER A 227 2.22 18.63 5.43
N VAL A 228 2.87 17.55 5.86
CA VAL A 228 2.73 17.00 7.21
C VAL A 228 3.40 17.92 8.22
N GLY A 229 2.75 18.13 9.36
CA GLY A 229 3.26 18.94 10.46
C GLY A 229 2.61 18.56 11.79
N PRO A 230 3.03 19.19 12.89
CA PRO A 230 2.57 18.81 14.22
C PRO A 230 1.08 19.11 14.49
N ASP A 231 0.46 19.97 13.68
CA ASP A 231 -0.97 20.31 13.71
C ASP A 231 -1.82 19.44 12.80
N LYS A 232 -1.20 18.54 12.04
CA LYS A 232 -1.87 17.69 11.06
C LYS A 232 -2.36 16.40 11.66
N ILE A 233 -3.51 15.94 11.19
CA ILE A 233 -4.21 14.75 11.69
C ILE A 233 -4.52 13.84 10.50
N LEU A 234 -3.94 12.64 10.53
CA LEU A 234 -4.21 11.58 9.57
C LEU A 234 -5.40 10.73 10.05
N LEU A 235 -6.34 10.45 9.16
CA LEU A 235 -7.29 9.36 9.34
C LEU A 235 -6.77 8.13 8.59
N ASP A 236 -6.47 7.07 9.31
CA ASP A 236 -5.93 5.84 8.74
C ASP A 236 -7.02 4.78 8.60
N VAL A 237 -7.51 4.61 7.37
CA VAL A 237 -8.62 3.70 6.99
C VAL A 237 -8.16 2.47 6.23
N LEU A 238 -6.94 2.53 5.67
CA LEU A 238 -6.34 1.41 4.96
C LEU A 238 -5.57 0.52 5.95
N PRO A 239 -5.39 -0.79 5.67
CA PRO A 239 -4.65 -1.67 6.58
C PRO A 239 -3.23 -1.18 6.86
N LEU A 240 -2.88 -0.90 8.11
CA LEU A 240 -1.55 -0.43 8.55
C LEU A 240 -0.39 -1.32 8.11
N ALA A 241 -0.66 -2.59 7.82
CA ALA A 241 0.32 -3.50 7.26
C ALA A 241 0.72 -3.17 5.81
N HIS A 242 0.00 -2.28 5.13
CA HIS A 242 0.35 -1.83 3.78
C HIS A 242 1.30 -0.63 3.82
N ASN A 243 2.18 -0.52 2.80
CA ASN A 243 3.19 0.53 2.75
C ASN A 243 2.60 1.95 2.75
N LEU A 244 1.49 2.20 2.04
CA LEU A 244 0.88 3.53 1.93
C LEU A 244 0.43 4.08 3.29
N PRO A 245 -0.41 3.39 4.11
CA PRO A 245 -0.82 3.88 5.42
C PRO A 245 0.29 3.82 6.47
N LEU A 246 1.33 3.00 6.28
CA LEU A 246 2.41 2.91 7.26
C LEU A 246 3.48 4.00 7.06
N ALA A 247 3.90 4.29 5.81
CA ALA A 247 5.13 5.05 5.55
C ALA A 247 5.12 6.01 4.34
N CYS A 248 3.95 6.27 3.68
CA CYS A 248 3.91 7.08 2.45
C CYS A 248 2.90 8.26 2.49
N PRO A 249 2.96 9.23 3.38
CA PRO A 249 3.76 9.33 4.61
C PRO A 249 3.27 8.42 5.73
N GLY A 250 1.97 8.09 5.77
CA GLY A 250 1.33 7.21 6.71
C GLY A 250 1.65 7.50 8.19
N LEU A 251 1.45 6.52 9.03
CA LEU A 251 1.70 6.61 10.47
C LEU A 251 3.11 7.14 10.79
N GLN A 252 4.15 6.59 10.11
CA GLN A 252 5.54 6.99 10.39
C GLN A 252 5.83 8.44 10.01
N GLY A 253 5.40 8.89 8.82
CA GLY A 253 5.64 10.26 8.38
C GLY A 253 4.95 11.30 9.27
N PHE A 254 3.73 10.99 9.74
CA PHE A 254 3.04 11.85 10.70
C PHE A 254 3.76 11.90 12.04
N PHE A 255 4.25 10.77 12.54
CA PHE A 255 4.98 10.73 13.80
C PHE A 255 6.31 11.48 13.73
N ILE A 256 7.06 11.37 12.64
CA ILE A 256 8.31 12.12 12.45
C ILE A 256 8.11 13.63 12.64
N HIS A 257 6.94 14.14 12.26
CA HIS A 257 6.59 15.56 12.37
C HIS A 257 5.71 15.91 13.57
N GLY A 258 5.48 14.97 14.53
CA GLY A 258 4.67 15.19 15.72
C GLY A 258 3.17 15.34 15.45
N GLY A 259 2.71 14.85 14.30
CA GLY A 259 1.31 14.79 13.93
C GLY A 259 0.53 13.72 14.67
N LYS A 260 -0.78 13.68 14.47
CA LYS A 260 -1.70 12.74 15.13
C LYS A 260 -2.28 11.77 14.10
N VAL A 261 -2.54 10.54 14.53
CA VAL A 261 -3.19 9.52 13.70
C VAL A 261 -4.46 9.02 14.37
N VAL A 262 -5.58 9.09 13.67
CA VAL A 262 -6.87 8.51 14.07
C VAL A 262 -7.03 7.18 13.33
N LEU A 263 -7.18 6.09 14.07
CA LEU A 263 -7.31 4.75 13.50
C LEU A 263 -8.77 4.40 13.25
N ALA A 264 -9.05 3.83 12.07
CA ALA A 264 -10.36 3.31 11.74
C ALA A 264 -10.26 1.88 11.20
N ASN A 265 -11.12 0.99 11.72
CA ASN A 265 -11.26 -0.41 11.29
C ASN A 265 -12.39 -0.61 10.28
N THR A 266 -12.85 0.46 9.67
CA THR A 266 -13.99 0.49 8.75
C THR A 266 -13.69 1.46 7.62
N THR A 267 -14.37 1.28 6.51
CA THR A 267 -14.30 2.19 5.35
C THR A 267 -15.69 2.74 4.99
N ARG A 268 -16.72 2.46 5.81
CA ARG A 268 -18.10 2.90 5.56
C ARG A 268 -18.26 4.38 5.85
N GLY A 269 -18.95 5.11 4.97
CA GLY A 269 -19.17 6.54 5.14
C GLY A 269 -19.84 6.91 6.47
N GLU A 270 -20.80 6.11 6.93
CA GLU A 270 -21.51 6.29 8.21
C GLU A 270 -20.59 6.29 9.45
N ASP A 271 -19.46 5.61 9.37
CA ASP A 271 -18.46 5.56 10.44
C ASP A 271 -17.36 6.61 10.24
N ILE A 272 -16.98 6.89 8.99
CA ILE A 272 -15.80 7.68 8.64
C ILE A 272 -16.09 9.19 8.65
N PHE A 273 -17.21 9.63 8.07
CA PHE A 273 -17.53 11.06 7.99
C PHE A 273 -17.71 11.72 9.38
N PRO A 274 -18.35 11.05 10.39
CA PRO A 274 -18.34 11.55 11.76
C PRO A 274 -16.95 11.69 12.38
N LEU A 275 -16.01 10.78 12.06
CA LEU A 275 -14.63 10.87 12.56
C LEU A 275 -13.90 12.07 11.95
N ILE A 276 -14.10 12.35 10.65
CA ILE A 276 -13.52 13.51 9.98
C ILE A 276 -13.99 14.80 10.63
N GLU A 277 -15.28 14.95 10.86
CA GLU A 277 -15.86 16.12 11.52
C GLU A 277 -15.37 16.25 12.98
N ARG A 278 -15.57 15.19 13.80
CA ARG A 278 -15.25 15.17 15.23
C ARG A 278 -13.78 15.48 15.53
N HIS A 279 -12.88 14.87 14.80
CA HIS A 279 -11.43 15.00 15.03
C HIS A 279 -10.77 16.04 14.15
N ARG A 280 -11.54 16.77 13.32
CA ARG A 280 -10.99 17.79 12.40
C ARG A 280 -9.86 17.23 11.55
N ILE A 281 -10.10 16.05 10.95
CA ILE A 281 -9.10 15.34 10.14
C ILE A 281 -8.62 16.25 9.00
N THR A 282 -7.32 16.28 8.80
CA THR A 282 -6.68 17.09 7.74
C THR A 282 -6.23 16.26 6.55
N HIS A 283 -5.88 14.99 6.78
CA HIS A 283 -5.33 14.10 5.77
C HIS A 283 -5.99 12.72 5.83
N VAL A 284 -6.18 12.11 4.68
CA VAL A 284 -6.61 10.71 4.57
C VAL A 284 -5.99 10.08 3.33
N ALA A 285 -5.53 8.83 3.46
CA ALA A 285 -5.08 8.03 2.33
C ALA A 285 -6.16 7.03 1.91
N VAL A 286 -6.45 6.94 0.62
CA VAL A 286 -7.48 6.07 0.05
C VAL A 286 -6.98 5.38 -1.23
N VAL A 287 -7.68 4.33 -1.64
CA VAL A 287 -7.60 3.80 -3.01
C VAL A 287 -8.76 4.35 -3.84
N PRO A 288 -8.65 4.43 -5.18
CA PRO A 288 -9.70 4.97 -6.04
C PRO A 288 -11.09 4.37 -5.78
N ALA A 289 -11.18 3.05 -5.64
CA ALA A 289 -12.46 2.38 -5.37
C ALA A 289 -13.15 2.88 -4.07
N LEU A 290 -12.36 3.17 -3.03
CA LEU A 290 -12.87 3.72 -1.78
C LEU A 290 -13.34 5.16 -1.94
N LEU A 291 -12.55 5.99 -2.63
CA LEU A 291 -12.92 7.39 -2.89
C LEU A 291 -14.21 7.47 -3.72
N ILE A 292 -14.32 6.64 -4.79
CA ILE A 292 -15.54 6.55 -5.61
C ILE A 292 -16.77 6.20 -4.75
N ARG A 293 -16.62 5.26 -3.80
CA ARG A 293 -17.70 4.90 -2.87
C ARG A 293 -18.10 6.11 -2.01
N TRP A 294 -17.14 6.82 -1.43
CA TRP A 294 -17.41 7.96 -0.54
C TRP A 294 -18.08 9.12 -1.26
N ILE A 295 -17.62 9.51 -2.46
CA ILE A 295 -18.23 10.62 -3.21
C ILE A 295 -19.62 10.28 -3.78
N ASN A 296 -20.00 9.01 -3.81
CA ASN A 296 -21.35 8.57 -4.19
C ASN A 296 -22.24 8.28 -2.97
N ASP A 297 -21.70 8.33 -1.73
CA ASP A 297 -22.48 8.17 -0.51
C ASP A 297 -23.22 9.48 -0.18
N PRO A 298 -24.57 9.49 -0.13
CA PRO A 298 -25.33 10.70 0.19
C PRO A 298 -25.02 11.28 1.58
N LEU A 299 -24.46 10.47 2.49
CA LEU A 299 -24.05 10.93 3.82
C LEU A 299 -22.91 11.95 3.78
N ILE A 300 -22.09 11.98 2.73
CA ILE A 300 -20.97 12.94 2.60
C ILE A 300 -21.42 14.40 2.75
N LYS A 301 -22.69 14.71 2.39
CA LYS A 301 -23.27 16.04 2.48
C LYS A 301 -23.84 16.39 3.86
N LYS A 302 -23.86 15.42 4.79
CA LYS A 302 -24.45 15.59 6.13
C LYS A 302 -23.44 15.98 7.20
N PHE A 303 -22.15 15.89 6.89
CA PHE A 303 -21.05 16.14 7.83
C PHE A 303 -20.14 17.26 7.35
N ASP A 304 -19.53 17.97 8.28
CA ASP A 304 -18.52 18.99 7.98
C ASP A 304 -17.16 18.35 7.68
N LEU A 305 -16.83 18.27 6.40
CA LEU A 305 -15.54 17.78 5.91
C LEU A 305 -14.55 18.90 5.57
N SER A 306 -14.85 20.14 5.95
CA SER A 306 -14.04 21.33 5.58
C SER A 306 -12.61 21.33 6.16
N SER A 307 -12.34 20.51 7.19
CA SER A 307 -11.01 20.33 7.76
C SER A 307 -10.06 19.55 6.85
N LEU A 308 -10.59 18.73 5.91
CA LEU A 308 -9.76 17.97 4.98
C LEU A 308 -8.98 18.91 4.07
N GLN A 309 -7.66 18.76 4.07
CA GLN A 309 -6.72 19.50 3.24
C GLN A 309 -6.17 18.63 2.11
N VAL A 310 -5.86 17.35 2.41
CA VAL A 310 -5.27 16.40 1.45
C VAL A 310 -6.01 15.07 1.50
N ILE A 311 -6.49 14.63 0.35
CA ILE A 311 -6.86 13.23 0.11
C ILE A 311 -5.78 12.63 -0.78
N GLN A 312 -4.95 11.74 -0.22
CA GLN A 312 -4.01 10.97 -1.02
C GLN A 312 -4.74 9.82 -1.71
N SER A 313 -4.54 9.67 -3.01
CA SER A 313 -5.06 8.54 -3.76
C SER A 313 -3.91 7.79 -4.42
N GLY A 314 -3.80 6.49 -4.14
CA GLY A 314 -2.73 5.67 -4.67
C GLY A 314 -3.14 4.22 -4.93
N GLY A 315 -2.21 3.47 -5.51
CA GLY A 315 -2.39 2.05 -5.79
C GLY A 315 -3.02 1.71 -7.13
N GLN A 316 -3.83 2.59 -7.69
CA GLN A 316 -4.32 2.61 -9.07
C GLN A 316 -4.45 4.07 -9.49
N ARG A 317 -4.48 4.33 -10.78
CA ARG A 317 -4.70 5.68 -11.28
C ARG A 317 -6.10 6.18 -10.87
N LEU A 318 -6.16 7.41 -10.37
CA LEU A 318 -7.43 8.07 -10.07
C LEU A 318 -7.87 8.87 -11.30
N GLN A 319 -9.07 8.59 -11.76
CA GLN A 319 -9.63 9.20 -12.96
C GLN A 319 -9.87 10.71 -12.76
N PRO A 320 -9.59 11.56 -13.77
CA PRO A 320 -9.81 13.01 -13.68
C PRO A 320 -11.22 13.39 -13.22
N GLU A 321 -12.24 12.70 -13.72
CA GLU A 321 -13.64 12.92 -13.35
C GLU A 321 -13.87 12.72 -11.85
N ILE A 322 -13.25 11.71 -11.23
CA ILE A 322 -13.39 11.45 -9.78
C ILE A 322 -12.73 12.58 -8.99
N ARG A 323 -11.58 13.09 -9.43
CA ARG A 323 -10.91 14.24 -8.80
C ARG A 323 -11.79 15.49 -8.86
N ARG A 324 -12.33 15.80 -10.04
CA ARG A 324 -13.23 16.95 -10.23
C ARG A 324 -14.42 16.86 -9.29
N ARG A 325 -15.11 15.73 -9.26
CA ARG A 325 -16.27 15.53 -8.36
C ARG A 325 -15.89 15.57 -6.89
N THR A 326 -14.73 15.08 -6.50
CA THR A 326 -14.25 15.19 -5.13
C THR A 326 -14.06 16.65 -4.74
N LYS A 327 -13.44 17.45 -5.62
CA LYS A 327 -13.24 18.89 -5.40
C LYS A 327 -14.55 19.68 -5.31
N GLU A 328 -15.55 19.30 -6.09
CA GLU A 328 -16.90 19.90 -6.02
C GLU A 328 -17.59 19.61 -4.70
N LEU A 329 -17.45 18.37 -4.17
CA LEU A 329 -18.07 17.96 -2.91
C LEU A 329 -17.32 18.48 -1.68
N ILE A 330 -15.99 18.57 -1.76
CA ILE A 330 -15.11 19.02 -0.67
C ILE A 330 -14.17 20.11 -1.21
N PRO A 331 -14.63 21.36 -1.31
CA PRO A 331 -13.85 22.44 -1.94
C PRO A 331 -12.50 22.76 -1.26
N SER A 332 -12.35 22.45 0.04
CA SER A 332 -11.12 22.64 0.81
C SER A 332 -9.99 21.68 0.39
N VAL A 333 -10.33 20.51 -0.18
CA VAL A 333 -9.38 19.42 -0.36
C VAL A 333 -8.54 19.57 -1.63
N THR A 334 -7.26 19.19 -1.52
CA THR A 334 -6.42 18.86 -2.68
C THR A 334 -6.31 17.34 -2.78
N VAL A 335 -6.71 16.80 -3.92
CA VAL A 335 -6.49 15.37 -4.20
C VAL A 335 -5.07 15.21 -4.70
N GLN A 336 -4.22 14.61 -3.86
CA GLN A 336 -2.83 14.30 -4.17
C GLN A 336 -2.74 12.88 -4.68
N GLU A 337 -2.67 12.70 -5.99
CA GLU A 337 -2.39 11.39 -6.53
C GLU A 337 -0.95 11.00 -6.31
N ASN A 338 -0.75 9.72 -6.05
CA ASN A 338 0.58 9.14 -5.93
C ASN A 338 0.67 7.81 -6.66
N PHE A 339 1.82 7.60 -7.28
CA PHE A 339 2.28 6.30 -7.72
C PHE A 339 3.33 5.82 -6.73
N GLY A 340 3.28 4.55 -6.38
CA GLY A 340 4.28 3.95 -5.49
C GLY A 340 4.20 2.44 -5.45
N MET A 341 5.33 1.85 -5.11
CA MET A 341 5.52 0.42 -4.96
C MET A 341 6.05 0.13 -3.55
N ALA A 342 5.72 -1.03 -3.00
CA ALA A 342 6.32 -1.49 -1.75
C ALA A 342 7.83 -1.73 -1.90
N GLU A 343 8.28 -2.00 -3.11
CA GLU A 343 9.67 -2.15 -3.54
C GLU A 343 10.48 -0.85 -3.42
N GLY A 344 9.84 0.27 -3.26
CA GLY A 344 10.43 1.62 -3.20
C GLY A 344 9.85 2.51 -4.29
N MET A 345 10.56 3.56 -4.69
CA MET A 345 10.13 4.58 -5.62
C MET A 345 8.70 5.08 -5.38
N LEU A 346 8.61 6.34 -5.00
CA LEU A 346 7.36 7.06 -4.80
C LEU A 346 7.34 8.29 -5.70
N MET A 347 6.25 8.49 -6.42
CA MET A 347 5.97 9.70 -7.18
C MET A 347 4.70 10.32 -6.66
N PHE A 348 4.77 11.57 -6.26
CA PHE A 348 3.63 12.33 -5.77
C PHE A 348 3.44 13.57 -6.62
N VAL A 349 2.21 13.84 -6.99
CA VAL A 349 1.83 15.17 -7.47
C VAL A 349 2.14 16.17 -6.36
N ARG A 350 2.79 17.27 -6.67
CA ARG A 350 3.04 18.32 -5.67
C ARG A 350 1.75 19.11 -5.43
N LEU A 351 1.55 19.55 -4.20
CA LEU A 351 0.34 20.28 -3.82
C LEU A 351 0.21 21.64 -4.54
N ASP A 352 1.34 22.20 -4.95
CA ASP A 352 1.48 23.46 -5.70
C ASP A 352 1.62 23.28 -7.22
N ASP A 353 1.61 22.04 -7.74
CA ASP A 353 1.54 21.82 -9.18
C ASP A 353 0.27 22.47 -9.77
N ALA A 354 0.34 22.97 -11.00
CA ALA A 354 -0.83 23.51 -11.70
C ALA A 354 -1.98 22.48 -11.75
N GLU A 355 -3.21 22.95 -11.69
CA GLU A 355 -4.38 22.05 -11.60
C GLU A 355 -4.43 21.06 -12.77
N ALA A 356 -4.17 21.49 -14.00
CA ALA A 356 -4.11 20.61 -15.16
C ALA A 356 -3.09 19.47 -14.97
N VAL A 357 -1.89 19.78 -14.48
CA VAL A 357 -0.84 18.80 -14.21
C VAL A 357 -1.28 17.81 -13.12
N ARG A 358 -1.92 18.32 -12.06
CA ARG A 358 -2.47 17.46 -10.98
C ARG A 358 -3.59 16.55 -11.48
N MET A 359 -4.35 16.99 -12.48
CA MET A 359 -5.46 16.19 -13.03
C MET A 359 -4.97 15.06 -13.95
N GLU A 360 -3.83 15.21 -14.60
CA GLU A 360 -3.37 14.31 -15.66
C GLU A 360 -2.26 13.36 -15.21
N THR A 361 -1.53 13.67 -14.15
CA THR A 361 -0.29 12.98 -13.78
C THR A 361 -0.38 12.29 -12.42
N VAL A 362 0.55 11.36 -12.17
CA VAL A 362 0.75 10.70 -10.86
C VAL A 362 1.90 11.34 -10.06
N GLY A 363 2.43 12.45 -10.58
CA GLY A 363 3.52 13.21 -9.96
C GLY A 363 4.91 12.84 -10.49
N ARG A 364 5.91 13.24 -9.72
CA ARG A 364 7.34 13.00 -9.97
C ARG A 364 8.01 12.41 -8.74
N PRO A 365 9.19 11.78 -8.89
CA PRO A 365 9.94 11.22 -7.77
C PRO A 365 10.03 12.16 -6.56
N ILE A 366 9.91 11.60 -5.35
CA ILE A 366 9.95 12.41 -4.12
C ILE A 366 11.37 12.70 -3.64
N SER A 367 12.35 11.87 -4.03
CA SER A 367 13.77 12.07 -3.72
C SER A 367 14.51 12.63 -4.93
N PRO A 368 15.44 13.59 -4.73
CA PRO A 368 16.27 14.12 -5.82
C PRO A 368 17.24 13.08 -6.40
N ASP A 369 17.53 11.99 -5.68
CA ASP A 369 18.38 10.89 -6.17
C ASP A 369 17.58 9.65 -6.61
N ASP A 370 16.28 9.79 -6.79
CA ASP A 370 15.50 8.78 -7.50
C ASP A 370 15.83 8.83 -8.99
N GLU A 371 16.25 7.72 -9.54
CA GLU A 371 16.62 7.57 -10.94
C GLU A 371 15.51 6.79 -11.65
N VAL A 372 15.05 7.32 -12.78
CA VAL A 372 13.98 6.74 -13.60
C VAL A 372 14.50 6.54 -15.01
N ARG A 373 14.18 5.39 -15.60
CA ARG A 373 14.29 5.14 -17.04
C ARG A 373 12.95 4.65 -17.57
N LEU A 374 12.63 5.05 -18.79
CA LEU A 374 11.55 4.49 -19.57
C LEU A 374 12.16 3.78 -20.78
N VAL A 375 11.91 2.47 -20.90
CA VAL A 375 12.58 1.66 -21.93
C VAL A 375 11.59 0.91 -22.79
N ASP A 376 11.99 0.62 -24.03
CA ASP A 376 11.27 -0.25 -24.96
C ASP A 376 11.48 -1.74 -24.63
N ASP A 377 11.00 -2.64 -25.49
CA ASP A 377 11.14 -4.09 -25.30
C ASP A 377 12.59 -4.60 -25.52
N ASP A 378 13.47 -3.77 -26.12
CA ASP A 378 14.90 -4.04 -26.35
C ASP A 378 15.82 -3.36 -25.32
N ASP A 379 15.25 -2.81 -24.24
CA ASP A 379 15.93 -2.06 -23.19
C ASP A 379 16.58 -0.72 -23.61
N ASN A 380 16.20 -0.17 -24.76
CA ASN A 380 16.61 1.18 -25.16
C ASN A 380 15.72 2.23 -24.48
N GLU A 381 16.30 3.35 -24.05
CA GLU A 381 15.50 4.47 -23.54
C GLU A 381 14.62 5.05 -24.64
N VAL A 382 13.32 5.22 -24.35
CA VAL A 382 12.36 5.82 -25.30
C VAL A 382 12.53 7.33 -25.38
N ALA A 383 12.08 7.94 -26.49
CA ALA A 383 12.13 9.39 -26.62
C ALA A 383 11.21 10.09 -25.58
N PRO A 384 11.51 11.34 -25.19
CA PRO A 384 10.66 12.10 -24.27
C PRO A 384 9.21 12.18 -24.75
N GLY A 385 8.28 11.79 -23.90
CA GLY A 385 6.85 11.76 -24.21
C GLY A 385 6.35 10.46 -24.82
N GLU A 386 7.22 9.51 -25.14
CA GLU A 386 6.83 8.16 -25.55
C GLU A 386 6.59 7.25 -24.35
N VAL A 387 5.87 6.16 -24.58
CA VAL A 387 5.55 5.16 -23.56
C VAL A 387 6.65 4.12 -23.47
N GLY A 388 7.15 3.87 -22.27
CA GLY A 388 8.13 2.84 -21.99
C GLY A 388 7.86 2.09 -20.70
N GLU A 389 8.52 0.94 -20.50
CA GLU A 389 8.55 0.23 -19.22
C GLU A 389 9.29 1.07 -18.19
N PHE A 390 8.65 1.31 -17.05
CA PHE A 390 9.22 2.10 -15.97
C PHE A 390 10.23 1.29 -15.16
N LEU A 391 11.46 1.76 -15.14
CA LEU A 391 12.56 1.24 -14.34
C LEU A 391 12.94 2.26 -13.27
N ALA A 392 13.22 1.78 -12.07
CA ALA A 392 13.49 2.62 -10.91
C ALA A 392 14.74 2.20 -10.14
N ARG A 393 15.50 3.20 -9.65
CA ARG A 393 16.61 3.03 -8.74
C ARG A 393 16.69 4.25 -7.82
N GLY A 394 16.97 4.08 -6.54
CA GLY A 394 17.04 5.21 -5.62
C GLY A 394 17.39 4.82 -4.19
N PRO A 395 17.48 5.82 -3.29
CA PRO A 395 17.94 5.63 -1.90
C PRO A 395 17.00 4.80 -1.04
N TYR A 396 15.78 4.53 -1.49
CA TYR A 396 14.79 3.71 -0.80
C TYR A 396 14.12 2.68 -1.74
N THR A 397 14.71 2.41 -2.91
CA THR A 397 14.31 1.33 -3.81
C THR A 397 15.12 0.08 -3.50
N LEU A 398 14.46 -1.05 -3.22
CA LEU A 398 15.12 -2.31 -2.86
C LEU A 398 16.16 -2.73 -3.91
N ARG A 399 17.12 -3.57 -3.49
CA ARG A 399 18.15 -4.15 -4.37
C ARG A 399 17.89 -5.62 -4.72
N GLY A 400 16.90 -6.21 -4.07
CA GLY A 400 16.46 -7.58 -4.32
C GLY A 400 15.40 -8.02 -3.33
N TYR A 401 14.56 -8.94 -3.75
CA TYR A 401 13.62 -9.64 -2.87
C TYR A 401 14.38 -10.63 -2.00
N TYR A 402 13.93 -10.79 -0.77
CA TYR A 402 14.53 -11.68 0.21
C TYR A 402 14.48 -13.13 -0.25
N GLY A 403 15.65 -13.81 -0.22
CA GLY A 403 15.75 -15.24 -0.54
C GLY A 403 15.28 -15.64 -1.94
N ALA A 404 15.29 -14.74 -2.93
CA ALA A 404 14.75 -14.99 -4.27
C ALA A 404 15.77 -14.73 -5.42
N PRO A 405 16.93 -15.37 -5.43
CA PRO A 405 18.02 -15.05 -6.37
C PRO A 405 17.63 -15.22 -7.85
N GLU A 406 16.91 -16.26 -8.20
CA GLU A 406 16.46 -16.51 -9.59
C GLU A 406 15.46 -15.44 -10.07
N TYR A 407 14.59 -14.99 -9.18
CA TYR A 407 13.67 -13.92 -9.50
C TYR A 407 14.40 -12.58 -9.61
N ASN A 408 15.32 -12.30 -8.70
CA ASN A 408 16.12 -11.08 -8.69
C ASN A 408 16.92 -10.92 -9.99
N ALA A 409 17.48 -12.00 -10.55
CA ALA A 409 18.22 -11.97 -11.81
C ALA A 409 17.42 -11.41 -13.00
N ARG A 410 16.09 -11.50 -12.99
CA ARG A 410 15.21 -10.96 -14.04
C ARG A 410 14.45 -9.70 -13.66
N ALA A 411 14.31 -9.45 -12.35
CA ALA A 411 13.59 -8.29 -11.83
C ALA A 411 14.44 -7.02 -11.77
N PHE A 412 15.76 -7.17 -11.96
CA PHE A 412 16.70 -6.05 -11.95
C PHE A 412 17.58 -6.08 -13.20
N THR A 413 17.94 -4.89 -13.68
CA THR A 413 18.97 -4.75 -14.72
C THR A 413 20.36 -4.98 -14.13
N THR A 414 21.36 -5.19 -14.98
CA THR A 414 22.75 -5.41 -14.55
C THR A 414 23.35 -4.22 -13.80
N ASP A 415 22.89 -3.01 -14.07
CA ASP A 415 23.26 -1.77 -13.38
C ASP A 415 22.32 -1.41 -12.21
N GLY A 416 21.40 -2.32 -11.83
CA GLY A 416 20.63 -2.31 -10.60
C GLY A 416 19.34 -1.49 -10.62
N PHE A 417 18.75 -1.23 -11.77
CA PHE A 417 17.38 -0.72 -11.84
C PHE A 417 16.38 -1.85 -11.62
N TYR A 418 15.38 -1.58 -10.83
CA TYR A 418 14.23 -2.44 -10.63
C TYR A 418 13.23 -2.29 -11.79
N ARG A 419 12.79 -3.39 -12.38
CA ARG A 419 11.77 -3.45 -13.42
C ARG A 419 10.39 -3.55 -12.80
N SER A 420 9.60 -2.47 -12.86
CA SER A 420 8.28 -2.45 -12.24
C SER A 420 7.22 -3.23 -13.04
N GLY A 421 7.39 -3.31 -14.34
CA GLY A 421 6.38 -3.80 -15.28
C GLY A 421 5.22 -2.82 -15.50
N ASP A 422 5.31 -1.60 -14.94
CA ASP A 422 4.38 -0.52 -15.24
C ASP A 422 4.83 0.21 -16.52
N LEU A 423 3.88 0.63 -17.34
CA LEU A 423 4.12 1.45 -18.52
C LEU A 423 3.84 2.89 -18.17
N MET A 424 4.80 3.76 -18.47
CA MET A 424 4.70 5.17 -18.17
C MET A 424 5.15 6.04 -19.34
N ARG A 425 4.71 7.29 -19.28
CA ARG A 425 5.14 8.36 -20.16
C ARG A 425 5.49 9.59 -19.33
N GLN A 426 6.56 10.30 -19.69
CA GLN A 426 6.88 11.56 -19.05
C GLN A 426 6.04 12.69 -19.64
N HIS A 427 5.36 13.44 -18.76
CA HIS A 427 4.62 14.64 -19.13
C HIS A 427 5.57 15.84 -19.29
N PRO A 428 5.27 16.85 -20.15
CA PRO A 428 6.13 18.04 -20.33
C PRO A 428 6.44 18.83 -19.06
N SER A 429 5.64 18.71 -17.99
CA SER A 429 5.91 19.30 -16.68
C SER A 429 7.01 18.59 -15.89
N GLY A 430 7.54 17.46 -16.36
CA GLY A 430 8.47 16.60 -15.65
C GLY A 430 7.80 15.57 -14.73
N ASN A 431 6.47 15.62 -14.57
CA ASN A 431 5.71 14.57 -13.90
C ASN A 431 5.55 13.34 -14.82
N TYR A 432 5.02 12.25 -14.28
CA TYR A 432 4.79 11.01 -15.03
C TYR A 432 3.29 10.69 -15.12
N MET A 433 2.94 9.97 -16.17
CA MET A 433 1.61 9.44 -16.42
C MET A 433 1.71 7.92 -16.48
N VAL A 434 0.81 7.21 -15.79
CA VAL A 434 0.69 5.76 -15.91
C VAL A 434 -0.17 5.45 -17.12
N GLU A 435 0.34 4.61 -18.01
CA GLU A 435 -0.34 4.16 -19.24
C GLU A 435 -0.87 2.73 -19.10
N GLY A 436 -0.53 2.05 -18.00
CA GLY A 436 -0.99 0.71 -17.67
C GLY A 436 0.11 -0.21 -17.17
N ARG A 437 -0.15 -1.52 -17.21
CA ARG A 437 0.85 -2.54 -16.92
C ARG A 437 1.15 -3.40 -18.13
N LYS A 438 2.41 -3.72 -18.33
CA LYS A 438 2.86 -4.57 -19.43
C LYS A 438 2.08 -5.89 -19.53
N LYS A 439 1.70 -6.47 -18.39
CA LYS A 439 0.91 -7.71 -18.28
C LYS A 439 -0.61 -7.53 -18.39
N ASP A 440 -1.11 -6.30 -18.22
CA ASP A 440 -2.55 -5.99 -18.24
C ASP A 440 -2.98 -5.36 -19.59
N LEU A 441 -2.06 -5.29 -20.56
CA LEU A 441 -2.39 -4.94 -21.95
C LEU A 441 -3.25 -6.03 -22.55
N ILE A 442 -4.30 -5.63 -23.23
CA ILE A 442 -5.17 -6.53 -23.99
C ILE A 442 -4.56 -6.69 -25.39
N ASN A 443 -4.16 -7.90 -25.75
CA ASN A 443 -3.51 -8.19 -27.04
C ASN A 443 -4.55 -8.65 -28.08
N ARG A 444 -5.16 -7.68 -28.74
CA ARG A 444 -6.19 -7.92 -29.73
C ARG A 444 -5.60 -8.05 -31.15
N GLY A 445 -5.38 -9.27 -31.61
CA GLY A 445 -4.87 -9.52 -32.94
C GLY A 445 -3.50 -8.91 -33.23
N GLY A 446 -2.65 -8.76 -32.21
CA GLY A 446 -1.35 -8.10 -32.30
C GLY A 446 -1.33 -6.63 -31.84
N GLU A 447 -2.50 -5.99 -31.78
CA GLU A 447 -2.63 -4.62 -31.25
C GLU A 447 -2.67 -4.64 -29.72
N LYS A 448 -1.76 -3.92 -29.08
CA LYS A 448 -1.68 -3.79 -27.61
C LYS A 448 -2.59 -2.64 -27.15
N ILE A 449 -3.69 -2.96 -26.47
CA ILE A 449 -4.67 -1.98 -25.99
C ILE A 449 -4.46 -1.75 -24.50
N SER A 450 -4.28 -0.48 -24.09
CA SER A 450 -4.32 -0.10 -22.70
C SER A 450 -5.77 -0.14 -22.20
N ALA A 451 -6.07 -1.08 -21.30
CA ALA A 451 -7.38 -1.15 -20.65
C ALA A 451 -7.69 0.15 -19.90
N GLU A 452 -6.69 0.78 -19.32
CA GLU A 452 -6.83 2.01 -18.53
C GLU A 452 -7.24 3.21 -19.39
N GLU A 453 -6.70 3.34 -20.61
CA GLU A 453 -7.12 4.38 -21.55
C GLU A 453 -8.62 4.30 -21.83
N VAL A 454 -9.13 3.09 -22.08
CA VAL A 454 -10.55 2.88 -22.38
C VAL A 454 -11.42 3.10 -21.13
N GLU A 455 -10.97 2.63 -19.97
CA GLU A 455 -11.63 2.87 -18.67
C GLU A 455 -11.82 4.37 -18.41
N ASN A 456 -10.79 5.17 -18.68
CA ASN A 456 -10.83 6.62 -18.53
C ASN A 456 -11.97 7.25 -19.34
N LEU A 457 -12.14 6.84 -20.58
CA LEU A 457 -13.21 7.33 -21.45
C LEU A 457 -14.58 6.85 -20.98
N ILE A 458 -14.72 5.55 -20.66
CA ILE A 458 -16.00 4.98 -20.21
C ILE A 458 -16.47 5.66 -18.92
N LEU A 459 -15.57 6.03 -18.02
CA LEU A 459 -15.93 6.66 -16.76
C LEU A 459 -16.55 8.05 -16.91
N THR A 460 -16.31 8.73 -18.04
CA THR A 460 -16.96 10.02 -18.35
C THR A 460 -18.44 9.85 -18.76
N HIS A 461 -18.88 8.62 -19.07
CA HIS A 461 -20.26 8.36 -19.45
C HIS A 461 -21.22 8.62 -18.27
N PRO A 462 -22.33 9.38 -18.48
CA PRO A 462 -23.23 9.81 -17.39
C PRO A 462 -23.87 8.68 -16.58
N ALA A 463 -24.05 7.50 -17.17
CA ALA A 463 -24.63 6.34 -16.50
C ALA A 463 -23.61 5.53 -15.68
N VAL A 464 -22.30 5.75 -15.86
CA VAL A 464 -21.24 4.92 -15.27
C VAL A 464 -20.82 5.48 -13.92
N GLN A 465 -20.79 4.60 -12.92
CA GLN A 465 -20.23 4.89 -11.60
C GLN A 465 -18.79 4.43 -11.48
N ASN A 466 -18.49 3.23 -11.98
CA ASN A 466 -17.16 2.65 -11.98
C ASN A 466 -17.00 1.67 -13.16
N VAL A 467 -15.76 1.42 -13.58
CA VAL A 467 -15.46 0.52 -14.72
C VAL A 467 -14.14 -0.18 -14.53
N ALA A 468 -14.04 -1.40 -15.06
CA ALA A 468 -12.81 -2.14 -15.25
C ALA A 468 -12.87 -2.88 -16.61
N CYS A 469 -11.89 -2.65 -17.46
CA CYS A 469 -11.75 -3.36 -18.73
C CYS A 469 -10.80 -4.55 -18.56
N VAL A 470 -11.22 -5.71 -19.04
CA VAL A 470 -10.46 -6.96 -18.93
C VAL A 470 -10.39 -7.69 -20.28
N PRO A 471 -9.30 -8.45 -20.52
CA PRO A 471 -9.24 -9.32 -21.69
C PRO A 471 -10.23 -10.47 -21.54
N ILE A 472 -10.81 -10.88 -22.67
CA ILE A 472 -11.57 -12.10 -22.81
C ILE A 472 -11.00 -12.92 -23.98
N PRO A 473 -10.87 -14.25 -23.86
CA PRO A 473 -10.32 -15.09 -24.90
C PRO A 473 -11.12 -15.00 -26.20
N ASP A 474 -10.42 -15.02 -27.33
CA ASP A 474 -10.99 -15.08 -28.68
C ASP A 474 -10.17 -15.99 -29.60
N ALA A 475 -10.85 -16.89 -30.32
CA ALA A 475 -10.18 -17.91 -31.15
C ALA A 475 -9.42 -17.32 -32.36
N VAL A 476 -9.76 -16.12 -32.82
CA VAL A 476 -9.17 -15.49 -34.00
C VAL A 476 -8.19 -14.39 -33.59
N LEU A 477 -8.56 -13.55 -32.65
CA LEU A 477 -7.79 -12.37 -32.26
C LEU A 477 -6.91 -12.60 -31.02
N GLY A 478 -6.95 -13.82 -30.43
CA GLY A 478 -6.31 -14.10 -29.16
C GLY A 478 -7.11 -13.53 -28.00
N GLU A 479 -7.27 -12.23 -27.98
CA GLU A 479 -8.07 -11.53 -26.95
C GLU A 479 -9.01 -10.49 -27.54
N ARG A 480 -10.11 -10.24 -26.83
CA ARG A 480 -11.01 -9.09 -27.00
C ARG A 480 -11.20 -8.37 -25.68
N MET A 481 -11.82 -7.19 -25.73
CA MET A 481 -12.08 -6.40 -24.53
C MET A 481 -13.51 -6.57 -24.02
N CYS A 482 -13.63 -6.85 -22.72
CA CYS A 482 -14.87 -6.76 -21.97
C CYS A 482 -14.83 -5.54 -21.02
N ALA A 483 -15.81 -4.64 -21.15
CA ALA A 483 -16.03 -3.58 -20.17
C ALA A 483 -16.95 -4.09 -19.06
N CYS A 484 -16.43 -4.21 -17.83
CA CYS A 484 -17.20 -4.50 -16.63
C CYS A 484 -17.59 -3.17 -15.98
N VAL A 485 -18.89 -2.87 -15.83
CA VAL A 485 -19.37 -1.54 -15.44
C VAL A 485 -20.29 -1.64 -14.23
N ILE A 486 -20.07 -0.77 -13.25
CA ILE A 486 -21.02 -0.48 -12.18
C ILE A 486 -21.79 0.78 -12.58
N LEU A 487 -23.11 0.67 -12.66
CA LEU A 487 -23.97 1.78 -13.05
C LEU A 487 -24.34 2.66 -11.86
N ARG A 488 -24.59 3.93 -12.14
CA ARG A 488 -25.24 4.83 -11.17
C ARG A 488 -26.67 4.38 -10.92
N LYS A 489 -27.16 4.60 -9.73
CA LYS A 489 -28.51 4.18 -9.31
C LYS A 489 -29.59 4.68 -10.28
N GLY A 490 -30.41 3.76 -10.77
CA GLY A 490 -31.51 4.05 -11.69
C GLY A 490 -31.09 4.33 -13.13
N ARG A 491 -29.83 4.04 -13.50
CA ARG A 491 -29.36 4.15 -14.88
C ARG A 491 -29.28 2.78 -15.53
N SER A 492 -29.34 2.78 -16.87
CA SER A 492 -29.09 1.61 -17.72
C SER A 492 -28.07 1.96 -18.79
N LEU A 493 -27.39 0.96 -19.34
CA LEU A 493 -26.43 1.10 -20.41
C LEU A 493 -26.40 -0.22 -21.20
N ALA A 494 -26.47 -0.12 -22.53
CA ALA A 494 -26.27 -1.26 -23.41
C ALA A 494 -24.94 -1.12 -24.16
N LEU A 495 -24.39 -2.26 -24.66
CA LEU A 495 -23.14 -2.25 -25.41
C LEU A 495 -23.14 -1.32 -26.63
N PRO A 496 -24.20 -1.30 -27.47
CA PRO A 496 -24.25 -0.38 -28.60
C PRO A 496 -24.15 1.10 -28.20
N ASP A 497 -24.81 1.48 -27.09
CA ASP A 497 -24.78 2.86 -26.58
C ASP A 497 -23.39 3.24 -26.08
N LEU A 498 -22.72 2.31 -25.36
CA LEU A 498 -21.35 2.50 -24.90
C LEU A 498 -20.37 2.65 -26.08
N VAL A 499 -20.51 1.80 -27.09
CA VAL A 499 -19.66 1.84 -28.31
C VAL A 499 -19.89 3.15 -29.07
N ALA A 500 -21.15 3.60 -29.22
CA ALA A 500 -21.45 4.89 -29.85
C ALA A 500 -20.82 6.05 -29.08
N PHE A 501 -20.99 6.06 -27.76
CA PHE A 501 -20.37 7.08 -26.88
C PHE A 501 -18.84 7.14 -27.03
N LEU A 502 -18.17 5.98 -27.06
CA LEU A 502 -16.72 5.91 -27.23
C LEU A 502 -16.28 6.32 -28.64
N ALA A 503 -17.08 6.01 -29.67
CA ALA A 503 -16.81 6.45 -31.02
C ALA A 503 -16.89 7.99 -31.19
N GLU A 504 -17.77 8.65 -30.44
CA GLU A 504 -17.84 10.13 -30.37
C GLU A 504 -16.60 10.75 -29.70
N GLN A 505 -15.85 9.98 -28.89
CA GLN A 505 -14.57 10.39 -28.32
C GLN A 505 -13.38 10.18 -29.28
N GLU A 506 -13.65 9.82 -30.55
CA GLU A 506 -12.66 9.60 -31.61
C GLU A 506 -11.60 8.53 -31.29
N ILE A 507 -11.92 7.57 -30.41
CA ILE A 507 -11.03 6.45 -30.07
C ILE A 507 -10.91 5.47 -31.25
N ALA A 508 -9.74 4.87 -31.42
CA ALA A 508 -9.50 3.89 -32.49
C ALA A 508 -10.45 2.67 -32.38
N LYS A 509 -10.98 2.21 -33.50
CA LYS A 509 -12.01 1.14 -33.55
C LYS A 509 -11.57 -0.16 -32.87
N HIS A 510 -10.29 -0.52 -32.94
CA HIS A 510 -9.78 -1.74 -32.30
C HIS A 510 -9.79 -1.67 -30.77
N LYS A 511 -9.90 -0.47 -30.18
CA LYS A 511 -9.98 -0.23 -28.73
C LYS A 511 -11.42 -0.26 -28.19
N LEU A 512 -12.42 -0.39 -29.04
CA LEU A 512 -13.82 -0.44 -28.60
C LEU A 512 -14.11 -1.79 -27.93
N PRO A 513 -14.82 -1.81 -26.78
CA PRO A 513 -15.20 -3.05 -26.12
C PRO A 513 -16.19 -3.86 -26.97
N GLU A 514 -15.99 -5.16 -27.02
CA GLU A 514 -16.89 -6.11 -27.70
C GLU A 514 -17.87 -6.80 -26.76
N ARG A 515 -17.71 -6.58 -25.46
CA ARG A 515 -18.61 -7.09 -24.44
C ARG A 515 -18.81 -6.05 -23.34
N LEU A 516 -20.03 -5.98 -22.82
CA LEU A 516 -20.40 -5.18 -21.65
C LEU A 516 -21.00 -6.10 -20.58
N GLU A 517 -20.47 -6.03 -19.36
CA GLU A 517 -21.01 -6.71 -18.20
C GLU A 517 -21.39 -5.70 -17.13
N ILE A 518 -22.67 -5.69 -16.75
CA ILE A 518 -23.14 -4.86 -15.65
C ILE A 518 -22.93 -5.62 -14.35
N MET A 519 -22.32 -4.96 -13.38
CA MET A 519 -21.93 -5.51 -12.09
C MET A 519 -22.48 -4.67 -10.94
N ASP A 520 -22.84 -5.32 -9.84
CA ASP A 520 -23.27 -4.62 -8.61
C ASP A 520 -22.07 -4.10 -7.83
N ASP A 521 -20.95 -4.87 -7.81
CA ASP A 521 -19.68 -4.49 -7.17
C ASP A 521 -18.51 -5.20 -7.84
N PHE A 522 -17.29 -4.66 -7.65
CA PHE A 522 -16.07 -5.29 -8.13
C PHE A 522 -15.44 -6.19 -7.08
N LEU A 523 -14.86 -7.30 -7.55
CA LEU A 523 -13.96 -8.10 -6.75
C LEU A 523 -12.68 -7.29 -6.46
N LEU A 524 -12.37 -7.14 -5.18
CA LEU A 524 -11.20 -6.40 -4.74
C LEU A 524 -10.08 -7.36 -4.33
N SER A 525 -8.86 -7.02 -4.68
CA SER A 525 -7.66 -7.68 -4.17
C SER A 525 -7.56 -7.47 -2.65
N PRO A 526 -6.72 -8.24 -1.94
CA PRO A 526 -6.42 -8.02 -0.52
C PRO A 526 -5.97 -6.59 -0.19
N PHE A 527 -5.44 -5.88 -1.17
CA PHE A 527 -4.98 -4.48 -1.09
C PHE A 527 -6.08 -3.45 -1.39
N GLY A 528 -7.34 -3.88 -1.58
CA GLY A 528 -8.47 -2.98 -1.90
C GLY A 528 -8.52 -2.49 -3.35
N LYS A 529 -7.67 -3.03 -4.24
CA LYS A 529 -7.68 -2.71 -5.67
C LYS A 529 -8.63 -3.64 -6.41
N VAL A 530 -9.21 -3.17 -7.52
CA VAL A 530 -10.00 -4.03 -8.42
C VAL A 530 -9.12 -5.18 -8.93
N SER A 531 -9.58 -6.41 -8.72
CA SER A 531 -8.86 -7.60 -9.20
C SER A 531 -9.24 -7.89 -10.65
N LYS A 532 -8.50 -7.34 -11.62
CA LYS A 532 -8.72 -7.62 -13.04
C LYS A 532 -8.61 -9.11 -13.37
N LYS A 533 -7.70 -9.83 -12.70
CA LYS A 533 -7.55 -11.28 -12.87
C LYS A 533 -8.85 -12.03 -12.52
N ASP A 534 -9.40 -11.77 -11.33
CA ASP A 534 -10.62 -12.46 -10.91
C ASP A 534 -11.82 -12.08 -11.78
N LEU A 535 -11.86 -10.84 -12.28
CA LEU A 535 -12.85 -10.41 -13.28
C LEU A 535 -12.67 -11.19 -14.60
N THR A 536 -11.44 -11.27 -15.12
CA THR A 536 -11.13 -12.05 -16.34
C THR A 536 -11.58 -13.51 -16.19
N ASP A 537 -11.20 -14.16 -15.09
CA ASP A 537 -11.56 -15.55 -14.81
C ASP A 537 -13.09 -15.73 -14.71
N ARG A 538 -13.79 -14.81 -14.06
CA ARG A 538 -15.26 -14.81 -13.95
C ARG A 538 -15.93 -14.67 -15.32
N ILE A 539 -15.47 -13.73 -16.16
CA ILE A 539 -16.06 -13.51 -17.48
C ILE A 539 -15.74 -14.69 -18.42
N ALA A 540 -14.53 -15.25 -18.37
CA ALA A 540 -14.16 -16.42 -19.14
C ALA A 540 -15.04 -17.64 -18.80
N ASN A 541 -15.32 -17.88 -17.50
CA ASN A 541 -16.24 -18.94 -17.08
C ASN A 541 -17.67 -18.69 -17.60
N LYS A 542 -18.17 -17.45 -17.50
CA LYS A 542 -19.48 -17.09 -18.04
C LYS A 542 -19.58 -17.31 -19.56
N LEU A 543 -18.51 -17.00 -20.32
CA LEU A 543 -18.46 -17.26 -21.76
C LEU A 543 -18.52 -18.75 -22.08
N LYS A 544 -17.87 -19.61 -21.28
CA LYS A 544 -17.97 -21.08 -21.41
C LYS A 544 -19.40 -21.58 -21.16
N GLU A 545 -20.05 -21.07 -20.11
CA GLU A 545 -21.45 -21.40 -19.81
C GLU A 545 -22.41 -20.95 -20.93
N GLU A 546 -22.10 -19.83 -21.57
CA GLU A 546 -22.84 -19.31 -22.73
C GLU A 546 -22.50 -20.05 -24.06
N GLY A 547 -21.54 -20.99 -24.06
CA GLY A 547 -21.10 -21.70 -25.27
C GLY A 547 -20.38 -20.81 -26.29
N LYS A 548 -19.74 -19.73 -25.80
CA LYS A 548 -19.02 -18.74 -26.62
C LYS A 548 -17.49 -18.86 -26.54
N LEU A 549 -17.01 -19.84 -25.78
CA LEU A 549 -15.61 -20.26 -25.66
C LEU A 549 -15.50 -21.76 -25.88
#